data_17bc2912332f04623d2154f7e12217b3
#
_entry.id   17bc2912332f04623d2154f7e12217b3
#
_cell.length_a   1.000
_cell.length_b   1.000
_cell.length_c   1.000
_cell.angle_alpha   90.00
_cell.angle_beta   90.00
_cell.angle_gamma   90.00
#
_symmetry.space_group_name_H-M   'P 1'
#
loop_
_entity.id
_entity.type
_entity.pdbx_description
1 polymer ?
#
loop_
_entity_poly.entity_id
_entity_poly.type
_entity_poly.pdbx_seq_one_letter_code
_entity_poly.pdbx_strand_id
1 'polypeptide(L)'
;MTGQLAKTKNAETVARRAEALDALDSVLPFDRRDFLAGLLTDDDIETLRHLAKEGIGENSLRALASDLGYLEAWSLAATGQPLPWPAPEVLLIKFVAHHLWDPAKRETDLAHGMPQDVAGALKEQGLLRSDGPHAPATVRRRLSSWSTLTKWRGLKGRFNAPGLQSAIKIAVRASARPRGRKSRKAVTADILATLLKACAGDRLVDVRDRALLLTAFASGGRRRSEVARLRAEQLRDEDPVPVDPKDPDSEKLPCLSIHLGRTKTTQADTDAFVLLIGRPVSTMKDWLARAGITEGAVFRGIDRWGNLEPRALTPQAVNLILKRRAAAAGLDAQLFSAHGLRAGYLTETARRGIPLVEAMQQSQHRSVQQASRYYNDAERQLGRAARLIV
;
A
#
# COMPACT_ATOMS: atom_id res chain seq x y z
N MET A 1 48.52 -22.05 23.76
CA MET A 1 47.08 -22.03 24.03
C MET A 1 46.37 -20.75 23.55
N THR A 2 47.05 -19.64 23.30
CA THR A 2 46.45 -18.35 22.87
C THR A 2 45.98 -18.31 21.42
N GLY A 3 46.60 -19.05 20.50
CA GLY A 3 46.24 -19.03 19.08
C GLY A 3 44.93 -19.80 18.71
N GLN A 4 44.57 -20.78 19.51
CA GLN A 4 43.38 -21.61 19.25
C GLN A 4 42.10 -20.94 19.76
N LEU A 5 42.19 -20.20 20.87
CA LEU A 5 41.08 -19.36 21.40
C LEU A 5 40.77 -18.16 20.50
N ALA A 6 41.77 -17.55 19.87
CA ALA A 6 41.58 -16.45 18.93
C ALA A 6 40.91 -16.90 17.61
N LYS A 7 41.26 -18.12 17.13
CA LYS A 7 40.60 -18.71 15.94
C LYS A 7 39.14 -19.08 16.19
N THR A 8 38.82 -19.59 17.39
CA THR A 8 37.43 -19.97 17.74
C THR A 8 36.54 -18.72 17.90
N LYS A 9 37.04 -17.67 18.58
CA LYS A 9 36.30 -16.39 18.68
C LYS A 9 36.05 -15.73 17.32
N ASN A 10 37.00 -15.85 16.40
CA ASN A 10 36.81 -15.29 15.03
C ASN A 10 35.76 -16.08 14.23
N ALA A 11 35.75 -17.41 14.38
CA ALA A 11 34.77 -18.28 13.75
C ALA A 11 33.34 -18.04 14.29
N GLU A 12 33.16 -17.86 15.59
CA GLU A 12 31.87 -17.51 16.21
C GLU A 12 31.37 -16.13 15.75
N THR A 13 32.28 -15.16 15.64
CA THR A 13 31.92 -13.82 15.15
C THR A 13 31.50 -13.85 13.68
N VAL A 14 32.18 -14.61 12.83
CA VAL A 14 31.83 -14.80 11.42
C VAL A 14 30.49 -15.53 11.28
N ALA A 15 30.23 -16.58 12.08
CA ALA A 15 28.97 -17.30 12.09
C ALA A 15 27.80 -16.39 12.49
N ARG A 16 27.96 -15.58 13.54
CA ARG A 16 26.95 -14.60 13.96
C ARG A 16 26.68 -13.54 12.89
N ARG A 17 27.71 -13.09 12.17
CA ARG A 17 27.57 -12.14 11.06
C ARG A 17 26.87 -12.79 9.86
N ALA A 18 27.18 -14.05 9.54
CA ALA A 18 26.50 -14.81 8.51
C ALA A 18 25.00 -14.95 8.83
N GLU A 19 24.65 -15.30 10.07
CA GLU A 19 23.27 -15.37 10.56
C GLU A 19 22.56 -14.00 10.49
N ALA A 20 23.27 -12.92 10.81
CA ALA A 20 22.76 -11.56 10.66
C ALA A 20 22.56 -11.15 9.20
N LEU A 21 23.41 -11.63 8.29
CA LEU A 21 23.27 -11.47 6.85
C LEU A 21 22.16 -12.38 6.29
N ASP A 22 21.90 -13.54 6.90
CA ASP A 22 20.76 -14.40 6.57
C ASP A 22 19.42 -13.73 6.88
N ALA A 23 19.33 -12.89 7.88
CA ALA A 23 18.17 -12.05 8.13
C ALA A 23 17.93 -10.99 7.02
N LEU A 24 18.95 -10.70 6.20
CA LEU A 24 18.89 -9.90 4.97
C LEU A 24 18.69 -10.75 3.70
N ASP A 25 18.18 -11.96 3.83
CA ASP A 25 18.05 -13.01 2.80
C ASP A 25 17.45 -12.53 1.46
N SER A 26 16.68 -11.47 1.51
CA SER A 26 16.10 -10.84 0.34
C SER A 26 17.06 -9.89 -0.42
N VAL A 27 18.23 -9.55 0.14
CA VAL A 27 19.09 -8.47 -0.38
C VAL A 27 20.47 -8.96 -0.85
N LEU A 28 21.02 -10.03 -0.24
CA LEU A 28 22.38 -10.47 -0.51
C LEU A 28 22.45 -11.85 -1.20
N PRO A 29 23.37 -12.05 -2.17
CA PRO A 29 23.58 -13.35 -2.79
C PRO A 29 24.00 -14.40 -1.77
N PHE A 30 23.31 -15.54 -1.77
CA PHE A 30 23.53 -16.63 -0.82
C PHE A 30 24.97 -17.15 -0.86
N ASP A 31 25.54 -17.25 -2.05
CA ASP A 31 26.89 -17.73 -2.33
C ASP A 31 28.03 -16.82 -1.85
N ARG A 32 27.72 -15.58 -1.46
CA ARG A 32 28.72 -14.59 -1.00
C ARG A 32 28.62 -14.26 0.48
N ARG A 33 27.68 -14.82 1.22
CA ARG A 33 27.42 -14.44 2.62
C ARG A 33 28.59 -14.73 3.54
N ASP A 34 29.17 -15.93 3.43
CA ASP A 34 30.32 -16.31 4.26
C ASP A 34 31.54 -15.43 3.94
N PHE A 35 31.75 -15.12 2.68
CA PHE A 35 32.80 -14.20 2.26
C PHE A 35 32.56 -12.79 2.82
N LEU A 36 31.32 -12.27 2.70
CA LEU A 36 30.95 -10.96 3.20
C LEU A 36 30.98 -10.91 4.73
N ALA A 37 30.56 -11.98 5.42
CA ALA A 37 30.63 -12.10 6.88
C ALA A 37 32.07 -12.04 7.42
N GLY A 38 33.03 -12.47 6.59
CA GLY A 38 34.46 -12.37 6.92
C GLY A 38 35.06 -10.98 6.70
N LEU A 39 34.49 -10.20 5.77
CA LEU A 39 34.98 -8.87 5.39
C LEU A 39 34.29 -7.73 6.13
N LEU A 40 32.98 -7.84 6.38
CA LEU A 40 32.18 -6.78 6.98
C LEU A 40 32.34 -6.74 8.48
N THR A 41 32.32 -5.56 9.06
CA THR A 41 32.22 -5.35 10.51
C THR A 41 30.76 -5.47 10.95
N ASP A 42 30.51 -5.56 12.25
CA ASP A 42 29.14 -5.55 12.79
C ASP A 42 28.41 -4.24 12.46
N ASP A 43 29.13 -3.11 12.44
CA ASP A 43 28.59 -1.79 12.06
C ASP A 43 28.23 -1.72 10.57
N ASP A 44 29.04 -2.35 9.69
CA ASP A 44 28.71 -2.44 8.26
C ASP A 44 27.41 -3.22 8.04
N ILE A 45 27.22 -4.32 8.78
CA ILE A 45 26.02 -5.16 8.69
C ILE A 45 24.79 -4.39 9.20
N GLU A 46 24.92 -3.66 10.30
CA GLU A 46 23.82 -2.85 10.83
C GLU A 46 23.47 -1.70 9.86
N THR A 47 24.49 -1.07 9.26
CA THR A 47 24.32 -0.07 8.21
C THR A 47 23.57 -0.64 7.00
N LEU A 48 23.97 -1.83 6.51
CA LEU A 48 23.28 -2.49 5.40
C LEU A 48 21.83 -2.86 5.74
N ARG A 49 21.57 -3.30 6.97
CA ARG A 49 20.20 -3.54 7.45
C ARG A 49 19.37 -2.27 7.46
N HIS A 50 19.92 -1.18 7.96
CA HIS A 50 19.26 0.11 7.97
C HIS A 50 18.96 0.58 6.52
N LEU A 51 19.95 0.55 5.63
CA LEU A 51 19.80 0.94 4.23
C LEU A 51 18.77 0.08 3.50
N ALA A 52 18.75 -1.23 3.73
CA ALA A 52 17.76 -2.14 3.15
C ALA A 52 16.34 -1.80 3.65
N LYS A 53 16.19 -1.55 4.95
CA LYS A 53 14.92 -1.19 5.57
C LYS A 53 14.39 0.15 5.06
N GLU A 54 15.24 1.17 5.00
CA GLU A 54 14.89 2.51 4.54
C GLU A 54 14.72 2.59 3.03
N GLY A 55 15.60 1.93 2.26
CA GLY A 55 15.60 1.98 0.78
C GLY A 55 14.46 1.20 0.14
N ILE A 56 14.09 0.04 0.70
CA ILE A 56 13.07 -0.84 0.12
C ILE A 56 11.70 -0.62 0.77
N GLY A 57 11.69 -0.22 2.04
CA GLY A 57 10.50 -0.05 2.86
C GLY A 57 9.94 -1.37 3.38
N GLU A 58 9.58 -1.40 4.66
CA GLU A 58 9.14 -2.57 5.42
C GLU A 58 8.02 -3.38 4.74
N ASN A 59 7.03 -2.70 4.14
CA ASN A 59 5.93 -3.39 3.44
C ASN A 59 6.39 -4.11 2.16
N SER A 60 7.41 -3.60 1.49
CA SER A 60 7.99 -4.24 0.30
C SER A 60 8.80 -5.46 0.69
N LEU A 61 9.61 -5.37 1.74
CA LEU A 61 10.34 -6.51 2.31
C LEU A 61 9.39 -7.61 2.77
N ARG A 62 8.34 -7.25 3.52
CA ARG A 62 7.30 -8.20 3.96
C ARG A 62 6.57 -8.85 2.78
N ALA A 63 6.31 -8.10 1.71
CA ALA A 63 5.70 -8.65 0.50
C ALA A 63 6.66 -9.60 -0.24
N LEU A 64 7.96 -9.26 -0.33
CA LEU A 64 8.98 -10.13 -0.92
C LEU A 64 9.13 -11.43 -0.14
N ALA A 65 9.22 -11.37 1.19
CA ALA A 65 9.31 -12.55 2.05
C ALA A 65 8.07 -13.46 1.90
N SER A 66 6.86 -12.86 1.90
CA SER A 66 5.61 -13.62 1.69
C SER A 66 5.53 -14.24 0.29
N ASP A 67 6.03 -13.53 -0.73
CA ASP A 67 6.05 -14.08 -2.10
C ASP A 67 7.09 -15.18 -2.25
N LEU A 68 8.27 -15.04 -1.63
CA LEU A 68 9.31 -16.07 -1.64
C LEU A 68 8.80 -17.36 -1.00
N GLY A 69 8.26 -17.29 0.22
CA GLY A 69 7.72 -18.48 0.89
C GLY A 69 6.62 -19.16 0.09
N TYR A 70 5.76 -18.40 -0.60
CA TYR A 70 4.78 -18.98 -1.52
C TYR A 70 5.43 -19.67 -2.73
N LEU A 71 6.43 -19.04 -3.35
CA LEU A 71 7.11 -19.57 -4.54
C LEU A 71 7.89 -20.85 -4.22
N GLU A 72 8.56 -20.90 -3.08
CA GLU A 72 9.28 -22.08 -2.60
C GLU A 72 8.32 -23.25 -2.35
N ALA A 73 7.24 -23.03 -1.62
CA ALA A 73 6.23 -24.04 -1.36
C ALA A 73 5.56 -24.53 -2.65
N TRP A 74 5.24 -23.60 -3.57
CA TRP A 74 4.67 -23.96 -4.88
C TRP A 74 5.66 -24.75 -5.73
N SER A 75 6.94 -24.36 -5.79
CA SER A 75 7.96 -25.07 -6.56
C SER A 75 8.09 -26.52 -6.07
N LEU A 76 8.21 -26.69 -4.75
CA LEU A 76 8.31 -28.01 -4.14
C LEU A 76 7.08 -28.88 -4.43
N ALA A 77 5.87 -28.33 -4.25
CA ALA A 77 4.62 -29.07 -4.51
C ALA A 77 4.43 -29.38 -6.01
N ALA A 78 4.80 -28.46 -6.91
CA ALA A 78 4.54 -28.59 -8.35
C ALA A 78 5.61 -29.36 -9.12
N THR A 79 6.83 -29.52 -8.55
CA THR A 79 7.97 -30.12 -9.24
C THR A 79 8.74 -31.15 -8.40
N GLY A 80 8.48 -31.24 -7.11
CA GLY A 80 9.27 -32.03 -6.17
C GLY A 80 10.67 -31.45 -5.89
N GLN A 81 10.96 -30.24 -6.40
CA GLN A 81 12.29 -29.63 -6.31
C GLN A 81 12.22 -28.25 -5.64
N PRO A 82 13.30 -27.84 -4.94
CA PRO A 82 13.43 -26.49 -4.43
C PRO A 82 13.30 -25.44 -5.53
N LEU A 83 12.97 -24.21 -5.14
CA LEU A 83 12.87 -23.07 -6.07
C LEU A 83 14.23 -22.82 -6.75
N PRO A 84 14.36 -22.96 -8.09
CA PRO A 84 15.65 -22.84 -8.76
C PRO A 84 16.06 -21.37 -8.97
N TRP A 85 17.36 -21.15 -8.94
CA TRP A 85 18.00 -19.86 -9.18
C TRP A 85 19.13 -19.98 -10.20
N PRO A 86 19.01 -19.38 -11.41
CA PRO A 86 17.84 -18.64 -11.93
C PRO A 86 16.68 -19.55 -12.32
N ALA A 87 15.48 -18.98 -12.35
CA ALA A 87 14.30 -19.73 -12.79
C ALA A 87 14.36 -20.04 -14.31
N PRO A 88 14.19 -21.32 -14.75
CA PRO A 88 14.01 -21.66 -16.15
C PRO A 88 12.70 -21.07 -16.69
N GLU A 89 12.70 -20.68 -17.97
CA GLU A 89 11.50 -20.10 -18.61
C GLU A 89 10.28 -21.02 -18.54
N VAL A 90 10.49 -22.33 -18.72
CA VAL A 90 9.43 -23.35 -18.64
C VAL A 90 8.75 -23.33 -17.27
N LEU A 91 9.51 -23.18 -16.18
CA LEU A 91 8.95 -23.11 -14.82
C LEU A 91 8.16 -21.83 -14.61
N LEU A 92 8.60 -20.70 -15.18
CA LEU A 92 7.85 -19.44 -15.14
C LEU A 92 6.52 -19.54 -15.89
N ILE A 93 6.51 -20.22 -17.06
CA ILE A 93 5.29 -20.46 -17.82
C ILE A 93 4.36 -21.44 -17.05
N LYS A 94 4.90 -22.49 -16.43
CA LYS A 94 4.16 -23.41 -15.56
C LYS A 94 3.52 -22.67 -14.39
N PHE A 95 4.26 -21.73 -13.76
CA PHE A 95 3.71 -20.87 -12.71
C PHE A 95 2.50 -20.06 -13.20
N VAL A 96 2.58 -19.47 -14.40
CA VAL A 96 1.47 -18.73 -15.01
C VAL A 96 0.26 -19.65 -15.23
N ALA A 97 0.46 -20.85 -15.81
CA ALA A 97 -0.60 -21.82 -16.10
C ALA A 97 -1.30 -22.31 -14.83
N HIS A 98 -0.55 -22.57 -13.75
CA HIS A 98 -1.13 -22.99 -12.47
C HIS A 98 -1.94 -21.88 -11.77
N HIS A 99 -1.73 -20.62 -12.10
CA HIS A 99 -2.33 -19.50 -11.35
C HIS A 99 -3.31 -18.64 -12.15
N LEU A 100 -3.21 -18.65 -13.49
CA LEU A 100 -4.11 -17.93 -14.38
C LEU A 100 -4.82 -18.92 -15.30
N TRP A 101 -5.97 -19.37 -14.90
CA TRP A 101 -6.76 -20.37 -15.61
C TRP A 101 -8.23 -19.97 -15.65
N ASP A 102 -9.01 -20.58 -16.57
CA ASP A 102 -10.43 -20.32 -16.75
C ASP A 102 -11.26 -21.24 -15.84
N PRO A 103 -12.04 -20.71 -14.87
CA PRO A 103 -12.91 -21.51 -14.02
C PRO A 103 -13.92 -22.36 -14.78
N ALA A 104 -14.52 -21.83 -15.86
CA ALA A 104 -15.49 -22.56 -16.66
C ALA A 104 -14.84 -23.76 -17.38
N LYS A 105 -13.62 -23.59 -17.88
CA LYS A 105 -12.85 -24.72 -18.46
C LYS A 105 -12.52 -25.76 -17.39
N ARG A 106 -12.22 -25.35 -16.17
CA ARG A 106 -11.91 -26.26 -15.04
C ARG A 106 -13.07 -27.17 -14.68
N GLU A 107 -14.31 -26.73 -14.83
CA GLU A 107 -15.51 -27.53 -14.54
C GLU A 107 -15.61 -28.74 -15.47
N THR A 108 -15.13 -28.63 -16.71
CA THR A 108 -15.15 -29.69 -17.72
C THR A 108 -13.83 -30.47 -17.85
N ASP A 109 -12.73 -29.87 -17.36
CA ASP A 109 -11.37 -30.42 -17.47
C ASP A 109 -10.61 -30.17 -16.15
N LEU A 110 -10.61 -31.15 -15.27
CA LEU A 110 -9.97 -31.12 -13.97
C LEU A 110 -8.45 -30.92 -14.03
N ALA A 111 -7.81 -31.19 -15.16
CA ALA A 111 -6.39 -30.95 -15.37
C ALA A 111 -6.07 -29.49 -15.72
N HIS A 112 -7.10 -28.70 -16.07
CA HIS A 112 -6.91 -27.29 -16.41
C HIS A 112 -6.55 -26.42 -15.19
N GLY A 113 -5.38 -25.78 -15.18
CA GLY A 113 -4.89 -24.91 -14.12
C GLY A 113 -4.02 -25.62 -13.09
N MET A 114 -4.11 -25.23 -11.82
CA MET A 114 -3.29 -25.80 -10.75
C MET A 114 -3.78 -27.24 -10.40
N PRO A 115 -2.90 -28.26 -10.40
CA PRO A 115 -3.25 -29.59 -9.94
C PRO A 115 -3.81 -29.59 -8.50
N GLN A 116 -4.70 -30.55 -8.19
CA GLN A 116 -5.38 -30.57 -6.89
C GLN A 116 -4.44 -30.89 -5.73
N ASP A 117 -3.47 -31.77 -5.93
CA ASP A 117 -2.41 -32.10 -4.97
C ASP A 117 -1.54 -30.87 -4.63
N VAL A 118 -1.14 -30.09 -5.65
CA VAL A 118 -0.41 -28.83 -5.45
C VAL A 118 -1.26 -27.82 -4.69
N ALA A 119 -2.54 -27.68 -5.04
CA ALA A 119 -3.44 -26.78 -4.34
C ALA A 119 -3.67 -27.22 -2.88
N GLY A 120 -3.81 -28.52 -2.63
CA GLY A 120 -3.93 -29.13 -1.31
C GLY A 120 -2.73 -28.80 -0.43
N ALA A 121 -1.52 -29.09 -0.91
CA ALA A 121 -0.29 -28.82 -0.19
C ALA A 121 -0.11 -27.34 0.18
N LEU A 122 -0.49 -26.43 -0.72
CA LEU A 122 -0.46 -24.98 -0.44
C LEU A 122 -1.53 -24.54 0.57
N LYS A 123 -2.69 -25.19 0.60
CA LYS A 123 -3.74 -24.91 1.60
C LYS A 123 -3.35 -25.38 2.99
N GLU A 124 -2.82 -26.58 3.12
CA GLU A 124 -2.33 -27.13 4.38
C GLU A 124 -1.30 -26.21 5.05
N GLN A 125 -0.45 -25.55 4.24
CA GLN A 125 0.50 -24.54 4.70
C GLN A 125 -0.12 -23.15 4.91
N GLY A 126 -1.42 -22.96 4.71
CA GLY A 126 -2.10 -21.66 4.84
C GLY A 126 -1.73 -20.63 3.77
N LEU A 127 -1.06 -21.05 2.70
CA LEU A 127 -0.57 -20.19 1.62
C LEU A 127 -1.59 -19.97 0.49
N LEU A 128 -2.57 -20.86 0.35
CA LEU A 128 -3.68 -20.75 -0.61
C LEU A 128 -5.01 -20.66 0.13
N ARG A 129 -5.75 -19.55 -0.10
CA ARG A 129 -7.03 -19.26 0.61
C ARG A 129 -8.28 -19.58 -0.20
N SER A 130 -8.17 -19.77 -1.50
CA SER A 130 -9.31 -20.02 -2.39
C SER A 130 -8.92 -20.97 -3.51
N ASP A 131 -9.88 -21.74 -4.01
CA ASP A 131 -9.72 -22.71 -5.09
C ASP A 131 -9.72 -22.08 -6.49
N GLY A 132 -10.01 -20.80 -6.61
CA GLY A 132 -10.07 -20.09 -7.88
C GLY A 132 -8.70 -19.60 -8.37
N PRO A 133 -8.64 -19.17 -9.64
CA PRO A 133 -7.43 -18.59 -10.20
C PRO A 133 -7.01 -17.33 -9.43
N HIS A 134 -5.72 -17.09 -9.38
CA HIS A 134 -5.19 -15.88 -8.76
C HIS A 134 -5.55 -14.62 -9.56
N ALA A 135 -5.62 -13.48 -8.87
CA ALA A 135 -5.73 -12.21 -9.58
C ALA A 135 -4.46 -11.98 -10.43
N PRO A 136 -4.58 -11.52 -11.69
CA PRO A 136 -3.43 -11.25 -12.55
C PRO A 136 -2.38 -10.34 -11.93
N ALA A 137 -2.81 -9.37 -11.11
CA ALA A 137 -1.91 -8.51 -10.37
C ALA A 137 -1.07 -9.26 -9.33
N THR A 138 -1.62 -10.29 -8.69
CA THR A 138 -0.90 -11.14 -7.72
C THR A 138 0.17 -11.98 -8.42
N VAL A 139 -0.17 -12.59 -9.57
CA VAL A 139 0.79 -13.37 -10.36
C VAL A 139 1.93 -12.50 -10.86
N ARG A 140 1.62 -11.34 -11.44
CA ARG A 140 2.65 -10.38 -11.87
C ARG A 140 3.53 -9.90 -10.73
N ARG A 141 2.96 -9.64 -9.54
CA ARG A 141 3.72 -9.24 -8.37
C ARG A 141 4.68 -10.34 -7.93
N ARG A 142 4.24 -11.61 -7.85
CA ARG A 142 5.09 -12.75 -7.50
C ARG A 142 6.23 -12.97 -8.51
N LEU A 143 5.94 -12.89 -9.80
CA LEU A 143 6.97 -12.94 -10.84
C LEU A 143 7.96 -11.77 -10.74
N SER A 144 7.48 -10.56 -10.41
CA SER A 144 8.34 -9.40 -10.16
C SER A 144 9.20 -9.60 -8.91
N SER A 145 8.64 -10.14 -7.83
CA SER A 145 9.39 -10.48 -6.61
C SER A 145 10.47 -11.54 -6.91
N TRP A 146 10.13 -12.58 -7.64
CA TRP A 146 11.09 -13.61 -8.06
C TRP A 146 12.20 -13.02 -8.94
N SER A 147 11.86 -12.17 -9.91
CA SER A 147 12.84 -11.44 -10.74
C SER A 147 13.77 -10.57 -9.90
N THR A 148 13.22 -9.85 -8.92
CA THR A 148 14.00 -8.98 -8.01
C THR A 148 14.98 -9.82 -7.18
N LEU A 149 14.51 -10.90 -6.57
CA LEU A 149 15.34 -11.82 -5.79
C LEU A 149 16.44 -12.50 -6.64
N THR A 150 16.12 -12.85 -7.91
CA THR A 150 17.12 -13.38 -8.85
C THR A 150 18.22 -12.36 -9.13
N LYS A 151 17.85 -11.08 -9.36
CA LYS A 151 18.80 -10.00 -9.60
C LYS A 151 19.70 -9.73 -8.37
N TRP A 152 19.11 -9.77 -7.17
CA TRP A 152 19.89 -9.58 -5.94
C TRP A 152 20.89 -10.71 -5.67
N ARG A 153 20.65 -11.89 -6.24
CA ARG A 153 21.63 -13.00 -6.26
C ARG A 153 22.70 -12.85 -7.36
N GLY A 154 22.71 -11.71 -8.08
CA GLY A 154 23.65 -11.48 -9.19
C GLY A 154 23.35 -12.31 -10.44
N LEU A 155 22.17 -12.93 -10.51
CA LEU A 155 21.79 -13.84 -11.59
C LEU A 155 20.88 -13.17 -12.62
N LYS A 156 20.94 -13.65 -13.87
CA LYS A 156 20.08 -13.19 -14.97
C LYS A 156 18.97 -14.23 -15.19
N GLY A 157 17.71 -13.84 -14.92
CA GLY A 157 16.54 -14.68 -15.16
C GLY A 157 15.80 -14.32 -16.46
N ARG A 158 14.97 -15.24 -16.96
CA ARG A 158 14.19 -15.12 -18.21
C ARG A 158 12.82 -14.43 -18.02
N PHE A 159 12.67 -13.55 -17.03
CA PHE A 159 11.39 -12.90 -16.70
C PHE A 159 10.83 -11.96 -17.77
N ASN A 160 11.68 -11.50 -18.69
CA ASN A 160 11.28 -10.66 -19.83
C ASN A 160 11.22 -11.47 -21.16
N ALA A 161 11.33 -12.79 -21.11
CA ALA A 161 11.24 -13.63 -22.31
C ALA A 161 9.91 -13.40 -23.06
N PRO A 162 9.93 -13.26 -24.39
CA PRO A 162 8.73 -13.02 -25.20
C PRO A 162 7.64 -14.07 -24.98
N GLY A 163 8.02 -15.35 -24.84
CA GLY A 163 7.12 -16.46 -24.58
C GLY A 163 6.35 -16.29 -23.27
N LEU A 164 7.06 -15.95 -22.17
CA LEU A 164 6.45 -15.69 -20.87
C LEU A 164 5.50 -14.47 -20.93
N GLN A 165 5.92 -13.37 -21.55
CA GLN A 165 5.09 -12.18 -21.67
C GLN A 165 3.82 -12.43 -22.49
N SER A 166 3.93 -13.21 -23.58
CA SER A 166 2.78 -13.67 -24.36
C SER A 166 1.85 -14.56 -23.55
N ALA A 167 2.39 -15.56 -22.83
CA ALA A 167 1.62 -16.43 -21.96
C ALA A 167 0.82 -15.66 -20.91
N ILE A 168 1.46 -14.68 -20.21
CA ILE A 168 0.79 -13.83 -19.25
C ILE A 168 -0.34 -13.01 -19.91
N LYS A 169 -0.08 -12.42 -21.08
CA LYS A 169 -1.05 -11.60 -21.81
C LYS A 169 -2.28 -12.41 -22.24
N ILE A 170 -2.07 -13.62 -22.76
CA ILE A 170 -3.12 -14.54 -23.20
C ILE A 170 -3.91 -15.03 -21.97
N ALA A 171 -3.24 -15.51 -20.93
CA ALA A 171 -3.88 -15.98 -19.71
C ALA A 171 -4.71 -14.91 -19.00
N VAL A 172 -4.23 -13.64 -18.97
CA VAL A 172 -5.00 -12.51 -18.41
C VAL A 172 -6.26 -12.20 -19.23
N ARG A 173 -6.23 -12.40 -20.55
CA ARG A 173 -7.40 -12.22 -21.42
C ARG A 173 -8.40 -13.36 -21.26
N ALA A 174 -7.91 -14.59 -21.16
CA ALA A 174 -8.73 -15.78 -20.99
C ALA A 174 -9.35 -15.88 -19.59
N SER A 175 -8.62 -15.44 -18.56
CA SER A 175 -9.17 -15.42 -17.20
C SER A 175 -10.26 -14.34 -17.09
N ALA A 176 -11.50 -14.74 -17.20
CA ALA A 176 -12.70 -13.88 -17.14
C ALA A 176 -12.91 -13.21 -15.77
N ARG A 177 -11.88 -13.12 -14.93
CA ARG A 177 -11.98 -12.55 -13.59
C ARG A 177 -12.13 -11.03 -13.64
N PRO A 178 -13.27 -10.47 -13.21
CA PRO A 178 -13.45 -9.03 -13.18
C PRO A 178 -12.41 -8.40 -12.24
N ARG A 179 -11.89 -7.24 -12.63
CA ARG A 179 -10.95 -6.47 -11.79
C ARG A 179 -11.69 -6.05 -10.52
N GLY A 180 -11.39 -6.69 -9.40
CA GLY A 180 -11.91 -6.27 -8.09
C GLY A 180 -11.41 -4.86 -7.75
N ARG A 181 -12.32 -3.90 -7.63
CA ARG A 181 -11.97 -2.58 -7.09
C ARG A 181 -11.76 -2.71 -5.58
N LYS A 182 -10.71 -2.11 -5.04
CA LYS A 182 -10.42 -2.09 -3.58
C LYS A 182 -11.49 -1.36 -2.78
N SER A 183 -12.19 -0.42 -3.39
CA SER A 183 -13.40 0.21 -2.90
C SER A 183 -14.43 0.13 -4.01
N ARG A 184 -15.62 -0.40 -3.73
CA ARG A 184 -16.70 -0.50 -4.72
C ARG A 184 -17.37 0.85 -4.96
N LYS A 185 -17.39 1.71 -3.91
CA LYS A 185 -17.87 3.10 -3.99
C LYS A 185 -16.76 4.09 -3.59
N ALA A 186 -16.74 5.21 -4.27
CA ALA A 186 -15.94 6.38 -3.90
C ALA A 186 -16.61 7.09 -2.71
N VAL A 187 -15.82 7.66 -1.82
CA VAL A 187 -16.32 8.50 -0.72
C VAL A 187 -16.32 9.95 -1.23
N THR A 188 -17.35 10.32 -1.98
CA THR A 188 -17.59 11.68 -2.50
C THR A 188 -18.01 12.64 -1.38
N ALA A 189 -18.17 13.93 -1.66
CA ALA A 189 -18.48 14.92 -0.62
C ALA A 189 -19.82 14.66 0.09
N ASP A 190 -20.82 14.17 -0.62
CA ASP A 190 -22.13 13.76 -0.10
C ASP A 190 -22.02 12.56 0.85
N ILE A 191 -21.26 11.54 0.45
CA ILE A 191 -20.97 10.37 1.29
C ILE A 191 -20.16 10.81 2.52
N LEU A 192 -19.14 11.65 2.35
CA LEU A 192 -18.37 12.19 3.45
C LEU A 192 -19.26 12.95 4.44
N ALA A 193 -20.15 13.81 3.95
CA ALA A 193 -21.10 14.54 4.78
C ALA A 193 -21.99 13.59 5.61
N THR A 194 -22.43 12.47 5.00
CA THR A 194 -23.21 11.43 5.68
C THR A 194 -22.37 10.72 6.76
N LEU A 195 -21.11 10.40 6.50
CA LEU A 195 -20.19 9.84 7.50
C LEU A 195 -19.93 10.81 8.67
N LEU A 196 -19.82 12.10 8.39
CA LEU A 196 -19.58 13.14 9.38
C LEU A 196 -20.80 13.33 10.30
N LYS A 197 -22.04 13.15 9.81
CA LYS A 197 -23.23 13.11 10.66
C LYS A 197 -23.16 11.97 11.68
N ALA A 198 -22.64 10.80 11.30
CA ALA A 198 -22.40 9.70 12.24
C ALA A 198 -21.25 9.95 13.24
N CYS A 199 -20.49 11.05 13.08
CA CYS A 199 -19.45 11.52 14.00
C CYS A 199 -19.85 12.84 14.69
N ALA A 200 -21.14 13.20 14.73
CA ALA A 200 -21.58 14.49 15.28
C ALA A 200 -21.53 14.56 16.83
N GLY A 201 -21.35 13.41 17.50
CA GLY A 201 -21.23 13.34 18.96
C GLY A 201 -20.00 14.08 19.50
N ASP A 202 -20.01 14.32 20.80
CA ASP A 202 -18.96 15.08 21.51
C ASP A 202 -17.94 14.17 22.25
N ARG A 203 -18.11 12.84 22.15
CA ARG A 203 -17.13 11.90 22.71
C ARG A 203 -15.80 12.03 21.98
N LEU A 204 -14.70 11.82 22.69
CA LEU A 204 -13.35 11.91 22.13
C LEU A 204 -13.18 11.08 20.84
N VAL A 205 -13.83 9.89 20.78
CA VAL A 205 -13.81 9.02 19.57
C VAL A 205 -14.53 9.66 18.38
N ASP A 206 -15.60 10.43 18.62
CA ASP A 206 -16.37 11.09 17.56
C ASP A 206 -15.57 12.29 17.01
N VAL A 207 -14.94 13.06 17.89
CA VAL A 207 -14.05 14.18 17.53
C VAL A 207 -12.85 13.68 16.70
N ARG A 208 -12.17 12.60 17.16
CA ARG A 208 -11.08 11.97 16.42
C ARG A 208 -11.51 11.52 15.03
N ASP A 209 -12.60 10.79 14.93
CA ASP A 209 -13.05 10.19 13.67
C ASP A 209 -13.46 11.27 12.67
N ARG A 210 -14.09 12.34 13.14
CA ARG A 210 -14.43 13.54 12.35
C ARG A 210 -13.17 14.23 11.78
N ALA A 211 -12.20 14.50 12.65
CA ALA A 211 -10.92 15.10 12.23
C ALA A 211 -10.17 14.19 11.25
N LEU A 212 -10.12 12.87 11.51
CA LEU A 212 -9.47 11.89 10.65
C LEU A 212 -10.09 11.84 9.24
N LEU A 213 -11.41 11.77 9.14
CA LEU A 213 -12.11 11.67 7.85
C LEU A 213 -11.95 12.95 7.03
N LEU A 214 -12.09 14.13 7.68
CA LEU A 214 -11.91 15.42 7.01
C LEU A 214 -10.46 15.62 6.56
N THR A 215 -9.48 15.32 7.41
CA THR A 215 -8.06 15.41 7.04
C THR A 215 -7.72 14.46 5.90
N ALA A 216 -8.15 13.19 5.98
CA ALA A 216 -7.88 12.20 4.95
C ALA A 216 -8.46 12.59 3.58
N PHE A 217 -9.63 13.23 3.55
CA PHE A 217 -10.26 13.68 2.31
C PHE A 217 -9.66 14.99 1.81
N ALA A 218 -9.62 16.03 2.63
CA ALA A 218 -9.24 17.40 2.24
C ALA A 218 -7.75 17.50 1.83
N SER A 219 -6.88 16.65 2.40
CA SER A 219 -5.48 16.57 1.99
C SER A 219 -5.25 15.81 0.67
N GLY A 220 -6.26 15.71 -0.19
CA GLY A 220 -6.17 15.06 -1.50
C GLY A 220 -6.43 13.54 -1.47
N GLY A 221 -7.17 13.05 -0.47
CA GLY A 221 -7.44 11.62 -0.32
C GLY A 221 -6.21 10.83 0.08
N ARG A 222 -5.60 11.17 1.20
CA ARG A 222 -4.37 10.52 1.70
C ARG A 222 -4.50 9.02 1.85
N ARG A 223 -3.38 8.31 1.63
CA ARG A 223 -3.32 6.88 1.90
C ARG A 223 -3.51 6.63 3.40
N ARG A 224 -4.23 5.58 3.75
CA ARG A 224 -4.48 5.19 5.16
C ARG A 224 -3.20 5.10 6.01
N SER A 225 -2.07 4.73 5.40
CA SER A 225 -0.77 4.67 6.07
C SER A 225 -0.17 6.05 6.33
N GLU A 226 -0.43 7.02 5.46
CA GLU A 226 0.01 8.40 5.64
C GLU A 226 -0.82 9.08 6.72
N VAL A 227 -2.15 8.87 6.72
CA VAL A 227 -3.03 9.37 7.79
C VAL A 227 -2.68 8.78 9.16
N ALA A 228 -2.46 7.45 9.23
CA ALA A 228 -2.12 6.78 10.47
C ALA A 228 -0.76 7.20 11.05
N ARG A 229 0.17 7.61 10.20
CA ARG A 229 1.52 8.03 10.58
C ARG A 229 1.69 9.55 10.68
N LEU A 230 0.62 10.32 10.52
CA LEU A 230 0.67 11.77 10.64
C LEU A 230 1.14 12.18 12.04
N ARG A 231 2.11 13.09 12.10
CA ARG A 231 2.69 13.60 13.34
C ARG A 231 2.38 15.08 13.51
N ALA A 232 2.29 15.52 14.76
CA ALA A 232 2.01 16.92 15.09
C ALA A 232 3.07 17.87 14.51
N GLU A 233 4.33 17.44 14.49
CA GLU A 233 5.46 18.22 13.97
C GLU A 233 5.40 18.46 12.45
N GLN A 234 4.51 17.74 11.74
CA GLN A 234 4.25 17.96 10.32
C GLN A 234 3.18 19.01 10.04
N LEU A 235 2.49 19.46 11.08
CA LEU A 235 1.42 20.44 10.97
C LEU A 235 1.98 21.84 11.23
N ARG A 236 1.71 22.77 10.31
CA ARG A 236 2.09 24.18 10.47
C ARG A 236 0.89 25.06 10.20
N ASP A 237 0.65 26.01 11.10
CA ASP A 237 -0.33 27.05 10.86
C ASP A 237 0.15 27.96 9.74
N GLU A 238 -0.75 28.26 8.83
CA GLU A 238 -0.55 29.19 7.71
C GLU A 238 -1.47 30.41 7.90
N ASP A 239 -1.15 31.50 7.19
CA ASP A 239 -2.02 32.67 7.17
C ASP A 239 -3.42 32.27 6.64
N PRO A 240 -4.48 32.82 7.27
CA PRO A 240 -5.84 32.56 6.81
C PRO A 240 -6.05 32.99 5.35
N VAL A 241 -6.73 32.18 4.58
CA VAL A 241 -6.99 32.43 3.16
C VAL A 241 -8.42 32.91 2.91
N PRO A 242 -8.67 33.76 1.89
CA PRO A 242 -10.02 34.22 1.57
C PRO A 242 -10.92 33.06 1.12
N VAL A 243 -12.21 33.13 1.45
CA VAL A 243 -13.23 32.15 1.01
C VAL A 243 -13.34 32.16 -0.51
N ASP A 244 -13.36 33.33 -1.12
CA ASP A 244 -13.29 33.51 -2.57
C ASP A 244 -11.85 33.89 -2.96
N PRO A 245 -11.13 33.04 -3.68
CA PRO A 245 -9.77 33.34 -4.14
C PRO A 245 -9.69 34.58 -5.05
N LYS A 246 -10.82 35.01 -5.62
CA LYS A 246 -10.91 36.19 -6.49
C LYS A 246 -11.20 37.50 -5.71
N ASP A 247 -11.64 37.38 -4.46
CA ASP A 247 -11.93 38.48 -3.57
C ASP A 247 -11.06 38.40 -2.29
N PRO A 248 -9.90 39.11 -2.25
CA PRO A 248 -9.00 39.10 -1.11
C PRO A 248 -9.63 39.61 0.20
N ASP A 249 -10.70 40.39 0.08
CA ASP A 249 -11.41 41.01 1.22
C ASP A 249 -12.55 40.14 1.75
N SER A 250 -12.84 39.01 1.07
CA SER A 250 -13.85 38.05 1.54
C SER A 250 -13.45 37.47 2.91
N GLU A 251 -14.44 36.86 3.62
CA GLU A 251 -14.22 36.16 4.88
C GLU A 251 -13.01 35.22 4.79
N LYS A 252 -12.17 35.24 5.82
CA LYS A 252 -10.94 34.44 5.85
C LYS A 252 -11.15 33.10 6.58
N LEU A 253 -10.75 32.02 5.92
CA LEU A 253 -10.77 30.69 6.47
C LEU A 253 -9.41 30.31 7.07
N PRO A 254 -9.39 29.61 8.20
CA PRO A 254 -8.15 29.10 8.78
C PRO A 254 -7.47 28.13 7.79
N CYS A 255 -6.15 28.26 7.69
CA CYS A 255 -5.31 27.44 6.83
C CYS A 255 -4.25 26.72 7.66
N LEU A 256 -3.91 25.49 7.25
CA LEU A 256 -2.90 24.66 7.86
C LEU A 256 -2.21 23.82 6.79
N SER A 257 -0.89 23.79 6.79
CA SER A 257 -0.11 22.91 5.93
C SER A 257 0.26 21.62 6.63
N ILE A 258 0.27 20.52 5.85
CA ILE A 258 0.81 19.23 6.27
C ILE A 258 2.07 18.97 5.46
N HIS A 259 3.22 19.06 6.11
CA HIS A 259 4.51 18.73 5.52
C HIS A 259 4.67 17.21 5.41
N LEU A 260 4.92 16.73 4.20
CA LEU A 260 4.77 15.30 3.90
C LEU A 260 6.01 14.47 4.23
N GLY A 261 7.16 15.11 4.43
CA GLY A 261 8.42 14.43 4.63
C GLY A 261 8.73 13.42 3.49
N ARG A 262 9.60 12.47 3.76
CA ARG A 262 9.92 11.40 2.80
C ARG A 262 8.72 10.47 2.59
N THR A 263 8.06 10.57 1.45
CA THR A 263 7.00 9.64 1.07
C THR A 263 7.55 8.55 0.13
N LYS A 264 6.83 7.47 -0.08
CA LYS A 264 7.20 6.39 -1.04
C LYS A 264 7.54 6.93 -2.45
N THR A 265 7.17 8.16 -2.74
CA THR A 265 7.23 8.75 -4.07
C THR A 265 7.92 10.11 -4.12
N THR A 266 8.30 10.72 -3.00
CA THR A 266 9.07 11.98 -2.94
C THR A 266 10.51 11.71 -2.54
N GLN A 267 11.47 12.38 -3.19
CA GLN A 267 12.86 12.42 -2.75
C GLN A 267 12.95 13.24 -1.45
N ALA A 268 14.01 13.03 -0.66
CA ALA A 268 14.16 13.61 0.67
C ALA A 268 14.22 15.16 0.70
N ASP A 269 14.51 15.78 -0.45
CA ASP A 269 14.75 17.23 -0.58
C ASP A 269 13.53 18.02 -1.06
N THR A 270 12.36 17.40 -1.25
CA THR A 270 11.17 18.14 -1.65
C THR A 270 10.42 18.59 -0.40
N ASP A 271 10.31 19.89 -0.22
CA ASP A 271 9.43 20.55 0.76
C ASP A 271 7.95 20.39 0.35
N ALA A 272 7.56 19.13 0.13
CA ALA A 272 6.24 18.78 -0.34
C ALA A 272 5.24 18.91 0.81
N PHE A 273 4.26 19.77 0.65
CA PHE A 273 3.16 19.96 1.59
C PHE A 273 1.80 19.88 0.89
N VAL A 274 0.76 19.78 1.66
CA VAL A 274 -0.64 19.89 1.23
C VAL A 274 -1.38 20.77 2.21
N LEU A 275 -2.38 21.49 1.72
CA LEU A 275 -3.14 22.44 2.52
C LEU A 275 -4.44 21.83 3.03
N LEU A 276 -4.80 22.16 4.25
CA LEU A 276 -6.14 22.06 4.79
C LEU A 276 -6.68 23.48 4.95
N ILE A 277 -7.94 23.72 4.56
CA ILE A 277 -8.57 25.04 4.62
C ILE A 277 -9.94 24.91 5.26
N GLY A 278 -10.27 25.80 6.18
CA GLY A 278 -11.58 25.92 6.81
C GLY A 278 -11.90 24.77 7.78
N ARG A 279 -13.04 24.11 7.59
CA ARG A 279 -13.56 23.08 8.50
C ARG A 279 -12.59 21.95 8.84
N PRO A 280 -11.77 21.41 7.93
CA PRO A 280 -10.73 20.41 8.28
C PRO A 280 -9.72 20.92 9.29
N VAL A 281 -9.35 22.21 9.21
CA VAL A 281 -8.42 22.85 10.16
C VAL A 281 -9.06 22.98 11.54
N SER A 282 -10.28 23.51 11.61
CA SER A 282 -10.99 23.69 12.88
C SER A 282 -11.21 22.34 13.60
N THR A 283 -11.57 21.29 12.87
CA THR A 283 -11.73 19.96 13.47
C THR A 283 -10.41 19.31 13.87
N MET A 284 -9.32 19.58 13.15
CA MET A 284 -7.99 19.12 13.54
C MET A 284 -7.54 19.78 14.84
N LYS A 285 -7.70 21.09 14.95
CA LYS A 285 -7.35 21.85 16.16
C LYS A 285 -8.20 21.44 17.36
N ASP A 286 -9.50 21.24 17.19
CA ASP A 286 -10.41 20.71 18.23
C ASP A 286 -9.95 19.31 18.71
N TRP A 287 -9.61 18.44 17.77
CA TRP A 287 -9.08 17.11 18.10
C TRP A 287 -7.78 17.18 18.90
N LEU A 288 -6.79 17.94 18.42
CA LEU A 288 -5.49 18.07 19.09
C LEU A 288 -5.64 18.66 20.50
N ALA A 289 -6.45 19.70 20.66
CA ALA A 289 -6.71 20.34 21.94
C ALA A 289 -7.38 19.38 22.94
N ARG A 290 -8.46 18.69 22.54
CA ARG A 290 -9.19 17.75 23.43
C ARG A 290 -8.39 16.51 23.78
N ALA A 291 -7.52 16.06 22.86
CA ALA A 291 -6.65 14.90 23.08
C ALA A 291 -5.36 15.28 23.81
N GLY A 292 -5.06 16.56 24.04
CA GLY A 292 -3.81 17.04 24.65
C GLY A 292 -2.59 16.67 23.81
N ILE A 293 -2.71 16.65 22.48
CA ILE A 293 -1.62 16.25 21.58
C ILE A 293 -0.87 17.50 21.12
N THR A 294 0.36 17.65 21.61
CA THR A 294 1.30 18.72 21.23
C THR A 294 2.44 18.17 20.35
N GLU A 295 2.74 16.87 20.45
CA GLU A 295 3.81 16.19 19.72
C GLU A 295 3.47 14.75 19.39
N GLY A 296 4.22 14.17 18.48
CA GLY A 296 4.11 12.76 18.13
C GLY A 296 2.92 12.45 17.23
N ALA A 297 2.36 11.25 17.37
CA ALA A 297 1.27 10.79 16.49
C ALA A 297 -0.01 11.62 16.69
N VAL A 298 -0.55 12.15 15.58
CA VAL A 298 -1.80 12.91 15.57
C VAL A 298 -3.01 11.99 15.85
N PHE A 299 -3.11 10.87 15.14
CA PHE A 299 -4.24 9.95 15.33
C PHE A 299 -3.82 8.73 16.14
N ARG A 300 -4.40 8.62 17.33
CA ARG A 300 -4.11 7.57 18.32
C ARG A 300 -5.34 6.69 18.58
N GLY A 301 -5.11 5.50 19.13
CA GLY A 301 -6.16 4.64 19.62
C GLY A 301 -6.95 5.29 20.77
N ILE A 302 -8.20 4.89 20.92
CA ILE A 302 -9.04 5.23 22.08
C ILE A 302 -9.62 3.91 22.54
N ASP A 303 -9.43 3.60 23.82
CA ASP A 303 -9.92 2.39 24.43
C ASP A 303 -11.46 2.40 24.61
N ARG A 304 -12.02 1.30 25.12
CA ARG A 304 -13.46 1.17 25.35
C ARG A 304 -14.01 2.11 26.44
N TRP A 305 -13.12 2.64 27.30
CA TRP A 305 -13.48 3.58 28.36
C TRP A 305 -13.34 5.05 27.96
N GLY A 306 -12.85 5.31 26.74
CA GLY A 306 -12.65 6.65 26.19
C GLY A 306 -11.27 7.24 26.43
N ASN A 307 -10.32 6.47 26.96
CA ASN A 307 -8.95 6.96 27.21
C ASN A 307 -8.11 6.92 25.93
N LEU A 308 -7.29 7.95 25.76
CA LEU A 308 -6.36 8.05 24.64
C LEU A 308 -5.16 7.10 24.84
N GLU A 309 -4.89 6.24 23.85
CA GLU A 309 -3.73 5.38 23.83
C GLU A 309 -2.48 6.17 23.37
N PRO A 310 -1.27 5.82 23.87
CA PRO A 310 -0.04 6.51 23.46
C PRO A 310 0.38 6.19 22.03
N ARG A 311 -0.07 5.06 21.46
CA ARG A 311 0.35 4.56 20.15
C ARG A 311 -0.48 5.15 19.01
N ALA A 312 0.21 5.40 17.89
CA ALA A 312 -0.45 5.76 16.63
C ALA A 312 -1.45 4.70 16.18
N LEU A 313 -2.50 5.12 15.49
CA LEU A 313 -3.40 4.20 14.79
C LEU A 313 -2.62 3.36 13.76
N THR A 314 -3.01 2.10 13.61
CA THR A 314 -2.53 1.30 12.49
C THR A 314 -3.24 1.73 11.19
N PRO A 315 -2.62 1.54 10.01
CA PRO A 315 -3.33 1.76 8.75
C PRO A 315 -4.62 0.96 8.60
N GLN A 316 -4.69 -0.20 9.24
CA GLN A 316 -5.90 -1.02 9.25
C GLN A 316 -7.00 -0.38 10.11
N ALA A 317 -6.64 0.21 11.26
CA ALA A 317 -7.59 0.91 12.13
C ALA A 317 -8.28 2.08 11.40
N VAL A 318 -7.55 2.86 10.58
CA VAL A 318 -8.14 3.92 9.74
C VAL A 318 -9.24 3.36 8.83
N ASN A 319 -9.01 2.20 8.21
CA ASN A 319 -10.02 1.56 7.36
C ASN A 319 -11.23 1.04 8.18
N LEU A 320 -10.99 0.51 9.37
CA LEU A 320 -12.06 0.03 10.25
C LEU A 320 -12.89 1.18 10.80
N ILE A 321 -12.28 2.33 11.11
CA ILE A 321 -12.99 3.55 11.52
C ILE A 321 -13.97 3.98 10.44
N LEU A 322 -13.49 4.13 9.20
CA LEU A 322 -14.34 4.49 8.07
C LEU A 322 -15.51 3.51 7.90
N LYS A 323 -15.25 2.20 7.94
CA LYS A 323 -16.30 1.18 7.82
C LYS A 323 -17.32 1.23 8.98
N ARG A 324 -16.88 1.44 10.21
CA ARG A 324 -17.77 1.60 11.37
C ARG A 324 -18.67 2.83 11.21
N ARG A 325 -18.11 3.96 10.75
CA ARG A 325 -18.88 5.18 10.51
C ARG A 325 -19.84 5.02 9.33
N ALA A 326 -19.48 4.26 8.30
CA ALA A 326 -20.38 3.92 7.21
C ALA A 326 -21.58 3.08 7.72
N ALA A 327 -21.32 2.04 8.51
CA ALA A 327 -22.39 1.24 9.12
C ALA A 327 -23.28 2.08 10.06
N ALA A 328 -22.69 2.94 10.90
CA ALA A 328 -23.43 3.84 11.78
C ALA A 328 -24.29 4.88 11.03
N ALA A 329 -23.88 5.21 9.81
CA ALA A 329 -24.63 6.08 8.89
C ALA A 329 -25.69 5.34 8.05
N GLY A 330 -25.94 4.06 8.30
CA GLY A 330 -26.87 3.24 7.52
C GLY A 330 -26.39 2.84 6.13
N LEU A 331 -25.09 2.98 5.87
CA LEU A 331 -24.48 2.61 4.58
C LEU A 331 -23.90 1.19 4.63
N ASP A 332 -23.94 0.48 3.51
CA ASP A 332 -23.26 -0.82 3.40
C ASP A 332 -21.73 -0.64 3.51
N ALA A 333 -21.17 -0.94 4.69
CA ALA A 333 -19.75 -0.79 5.00
C ALA A 333 -18.84 -1.61 4.09
N GLN A 334 -19.32 -2.66 3.41
CA GLN A 334 -18.52 -3.48 2.50
C GLN A 334 -18.22 -2.78 1.18
N LEU A 335 -19.00 -1.77 0.82
CA LEU A 335 -18.80 -0.98 -0.38
C LEU A 335 -17.67 0.05 -0.22
N PHE A 336 -17.30 0.38 1.02
CA PHE A 336 -16.34 1.45 1.33
C PHE A 336 -15.01 0.93 1.88
N SER A 337 -13.98 1.66 1.59
CA SER A 337 -12.66 1.48 2.19
C SER A 337 -11.93 2.82 2.24
N ALA A 338 -10.84 2.91 3.03
CA ALA A 338 -10.02 4.11 3.09
C ALA A 338 -9.45 4.54 1.71
N HIS A 339 -9.32 3.61 0.76
CA HIS A 339 -8.97 3.96 -0.63
C HIS A 339 -10.10 4.71 -1.34
N GLY A 340 -11.34 4.53 -0.90
CA GLY A 340 -12.50 5.26 -1.40
C GLY A 340 -12.44 6.77 -1.14
N LEU A 341 -11.77 7.23 -0.08
CA LEU A 341 -11.52 8.65 0.17
C LEU A 341 -10.68 9.29 -0.95
N ARG A 342 -9.63 8.58 -1.40
CA ARG A 342 -8.77 9.05 -2.48
C ARG A 342 -9.48 9.06 -3.84
N ALA A 343 -10.24 8.00 -4.13
CA ALA A 343 -11.10 7.94 -5.31
C ALA A 343 -12.17 9.06 -5.26
N GLY A 344 -12.79 9.25 -4.09
CA GLY A 344 -13.82 10.26 -3.87
C GLY A 344 -13.33 11.68 -4.04
N TYR A 345 -12.16 12.01 -3.50
CA TYR A 345 -11.55 13.31 -3.70
C TYR A 345 -11.38 13.62 -5.19
N LEU A 346 -10.74 12.75 -5.98
CA LEU A 346 -10.54 12.97 -7.40
C LEU A 346 -11.86 13.00 -8.21
N THR A 347 -12.83 12.18 -7.82
CA THR A 347 -14.16 12.22 -8.43
C THR A 347 -14.86 13.54 -8.15
N GLU A 348 -14.73 14.05 -6.91
CA GLU A 348 -15.35 15.32 -6.51
C GLU A 348 -14.68 16.52 -7.18
N THR A 349 -13.34 16.53 -7.28
CA THR A 349 -12.64 17.60 -8.02
C THR A 349 -13.04 17.63 -9.50
N ALA A 350 -13.18 16.46 -10.14
CA ALA A 350 -13.68 16.38 -11.50
C ALA A 350 -15.12 16.90 -11.65
N ARG A 351 -16.02 16.52 -10.71
CA ARG A 351 -17.41 17.00 -10.70
C ARG A 351 -17.53 18.52 -10.56
N ARG A 352 -16.59 19.12 -9.84
CA ARG A 352 -16.52 20.58 -9.64
C ARG A 352 -15.75 21.30 -10.74
N GLY A 353 -15.28 20.61 -11.76
CA GLY A 353 -14.52 21.20 -12.87
C GLY A 353 -13.12 21.69 -12.49
N ILE A 354 -12.58 21.22 -11.35
CA ILE A 354 -11.22 21.58 -10.92
C ILE A 354 -10.22 20.91 -11.90
N PRO A 355 -9.22 21.63 -12.40
CA PRO A 355 -8.23 21.06 -13.32
C PRO A 355 -7.50 19.86 -12.73
N LEU A 356 -7.28 18.81 -13.54
CA LEU A 356 -6.62 17.59 -13.11
C LEU A 356 -5.24 17.85 -12.48
N VAL A 357 -4.48 18.81 -13.00
CA VAL A 357 -3.15 19.17 -12.51
C VAL A 357 -3.22 19.69 -11.08
N GLU A 358 -4.18 20.57 -10.78
CA GLU A 358 -4.42 21.13 -9.45
C GLU A 358 -4.83 20.03 -8.46
N ALA A 359 -5.77 19.15 -8.87
CA ALA A 359 -6.16 18.01 -8.06
C ALA A 359 -4.99 17.03 -7.81
N MET A 360 -4.09 16.87 -8.78
CA MET A 360 -2.88 16.05 -8.63
C MET A 360 -1.87 16.67 -7.68
N GLN A 361 -1.71 17.99 -7.65
CA GLN A 361 -0.84 18.69 -6.69
C GLN A 361 -1.29 18.41 -5.24
N GLN A 362 -2.57 18.58 -4.95
CA GLN A 362 -3.11 18.31 -3.61
C GLN A 362 -3.10 16.82 -3.26
N SER A 363 -3.43 15.93 -4.21
CA SER A 363 -3.47 14.49 -3.96
C SER A 363 -2.11 13.79 -4.08
N GLN A 364 -1.09 14.49 -4.55
CA GLN A 364 0.27 13.97 -4.78
C GLN A 364 0.28 12.71 -5.67
N HIS A 365 -0.53 12.73 -6.76
CA HIS A 365 -0.45 11.71 -7.79
C HIS A 365 0.66 12.05 -8.78
N ARG A 366 1.57 11.09 -9.02
CA ARG A 366 2.63 11.23 -10.04
C ARG A 366 2.18 10.80 -11.43
N SER A 367 1.23 9.90 -11.52
CA SER A 367 0.75 9.36 -12.80
C SER A 367 -0.56 10.03 -13.20
N VAL A 368 -0.48 10.85 -14.23
CA VAL A 368 -1.65 11.44 -14.91
C VAL A 368 -2.64 10.34 -15.30
N GLN A 369 -2.13 9.23 -15.87
CA GLN A 369 -2.95 8.11 -16.30
C GLN A 369 -3.74 7.43 -15.16
N GLN A 370 -3.21 7.44 -13.94
CA GLN A 370 -3.94 6.91 -12.78
C GLN A 370 -4.99 7.90 -12.27
N ALA A 371 -4.68 9.18 -12.25
CA ALA A 371 -5.59 10.22 -11.80
C ALA A 371 -6.74 10.43 -12.79
N SER A 372 -6.47 10.48 -14.10
CA SER A 372 -7.48 10.65 -15.16
C SER A 372 -8.53 9.54 -15.21
N ARG A 373 -8.25 8.34 -14.71
CA ARG A 373 -9.29 7.28 -14.62
C ARG A 373 -10.47 7.70 -13.73
N TYR A 374 -10.22 8.45 -12.68
CA TYR A 374 -11.27 8.97 -11.79
C TYR A 374 -12.00 10.16 -12.40
N TYR A 375 -11.29 10.97 -13.19
CA TYR A 375 -11.87 12.09 -13.95
C TYR A 375 -12.76 11.59 -15.08
N ASN A 376 -12.28 10.63 -15.87
CA ASN A 376 -13.03 10.08 -17.00
C ASN A 376 -14.39 9.51 -16.60
N ASP A 377 -14.50 8.84 -15.45
CA ASP A 377 -15.77 8.30 -14.96
C ASP A 377 -16.77 9.44 -14.59
N ALA A 378 -16.28 10.55 -14.03
CA ALA A 378 -17.11 11.71 -13.70
C ALA A 378 -17.45 12.56 -14.96
N GLU A 379 -16.47 12.80 -15.82
CA GLU A 379 -16.63 13.57 -17.06
C GLU A 379 -17.57 12.89 -18.07
N ARG A 380 -17.63 11.54 -18.12
CA ARG A 380 -18.57 10.83 -18.97
C ARG A 380 -20.03 11.16 -18.65
N GLN A 381 -20.37 11.38 -17.38
CA GLN A 381 -21.73 11.76 -16.96
C GLN A 381 -22.04 13.23 -17.25
N LEU A 382 -21.03 14.09 -17.26
CA LEU A 382 -21.14 15.53 -17.50
C LEU A 382 -20.79 15.89 -18.96
N GLY A 383 -20.16 14.98 -19.69
CA GLY A 383 -19.57 15.22 -21.01
C GLY A 383 -20.59 15.54 -22.10
N ARG A 384 -20.28 16.57 -22.89
CA ARG A 384 -21.07 16.99 -24.05
C ARG A 384 -21.12 15.91 -25.13
N ALA A 385 -20.07 15.08 -25.25
CA ALA A 385 -19.97 14.03 -26.27
C ALA A 385 -21.08 12.96 -26.17
N ALA A 386 -21.60 12.69 -24.98
CA ALA A 386 -22.73 11.77 -24.79
C ALA A 386 -24.10 12.42 -25.06
N ARG A 387 -24.14 13.72 -25.39
CA ARG A 387 -25.34 14.53 -25.56
C ARG A 387 -25.48 15.10 -26.96
N LEU A 388 -24.84 14.47 -27.96
CA LEU A 388 -24.82 14.96 -29.33
C LEU A 388 -26.22 14.93 -30.03
N ILE A 389 -27.17 14.19 -29.48
CA ILE A 389 -28.51 14.00 -30.05
C ILE A 389 -29.62 14.54 -29.11
N VAL A 390 -29.25 15.25 -28.04
CA VAL A 390 -30.23 15.85 -27.10
C VAL A 390 -30.44 17.32 -27.44
#